data_5e57047cd09d695d4a1d1be60ff029f8
#
_entry.id   5e57047cd09d695d4a1d1be60ff029f8
#
_cell.length_a   1.000
_cell.length_b   1.000
_cell.length_c   1.000
_cell.angle_alpha   90.00
_cell.angle_beta   90.00
_cell.angle_gamma   90.00
#
_symmetry.space_group_name_H-M   'P 1'
#
loop_
_entity.id
_entity.type
_entity.pdbx_description
1 polymer ?
#
loop_
_entity_poly.entity_id
_entity_poly.type
_entity_poly.pdbx_seq_one_letter_code
_entity_poly.pdbx_strand_id
1 'polypeptide(L)'
;MPSPSGTDARPADPARPAGPLKPAEPAELNGPAALAGPAQPTDPVLAAEREHLHQSREYLRLMREDVLSLPALGADRVSIEYLKADLYHRAEALRDIPDAPLFFGRLDYAAGSVWSDEAEAGTDGERFHIGRRHVHDRGGHPIVIDWRAPVSRAFYRASQSDPMDLVRRRRFGFSGGELTAYEDEEFGGAAPAAGQATSRIMLEEIERPRSGPMRDIVATI
;
A
#
# COMPACT_ATOMS: atom_id res chain seq x y z
N MET A 1 -6.00 68.60 51.03
CA MET A 1 -5.20 69.14 49.99
C MET A 1 -3.81 68.60 50.14
N PRO A 2 -3.35 67.65 49.36
CA PRO A 2 -2.17 67.82 48.55
C PRO A 2 -2.26 67.15 47.19
N SER A 3 -1.63 67.76 46.21
CA SER A 3 -1.50 67.32 44.81
C SER A 3 -0.54 66.17 44.66
N PRO A 4 -0.76 65.26 43.72
CA PRO A 4 0.20 64.21 43.42
C PRO A 4 1.14 64.63 42.29
N SER A 5 2.35 64.15 42.44
CA SER A 5 3.53 64.31 41.59
C SER A 5 3.34 63.63 40.22
N GLY A 6 3.75 64.30 39.15
CA GLY A 6 3.81 63.78 37.79
C GLY A 6 4.93 62.70 37.66
N THR A 7 4.59 61.67 36.99
CA THR A 7 5.55 60.64 36.54
C THR A 7 5.79 60.84 35.04
N ASP A 8 6.99 61.26 34.76
CA ASP A 8 7.55 61.49 33.43
C ASP A 8 7.72 60.13 32.71
N ALA A 9 6.91 59.89 31.69
CA ALA A 9 7.02 58.67 30.86
C ALA A 9 7.88 58.97 29.64
N ARG A 10 9.07 58.50 29.66
CA ARG A 10 10.05 58.48 28.56
C ARG A 10 9.51 57.63 27.42
N PRO A 11 9.49 58.07 26.16
CA PRO A 11 9.07 57.24 25.04
C PRO A 11 10.05 56.12 24.76
N ALA A 12 9.49 54.90 24.49
CA ALA A 12 10.23 53.73 24.14
C ALA A 12 10.89 53.84 22.75
N ASP A 13 12.11 53.44 22.67
CA ASP A 13 12.97 53.38 21.49
C ASP A 13 12.38 52.32 20.50
N PRO A 14 12.32 52.59 19.17
CA PRO A 14 11.80 51.62 18.21
C PRO A 14 12.76 50.45 18.04
N ALA A 15 12.21 49.25 18.16
CA ALA A 15 12.90 47.99 18.07
C ALA A 15 13.70 47.85 16.75
N ARG A 16 14.95 47.55 16.91
CA ARG A 16 15.91 47.17 15.87
C ARG A 16 15.39 45.92 15.13
N PRO A 17 15.41 45.88 13.79
CA PRO A 17 14.98 44.68 13.06
C PRO A 17 15.93 43.51 13.34
N ALA A 18 15.34 42.37 13.70
CA ALA A 18 16.06 41.11 13.87
C ALA A 18 16.67 40.69 12.53
N GLY A 19 17.95 40.36 12.54
CA GLY A 19 18.67 39.83 11.40
C GLY A 19 18.13 38.48 10.95
N PRO A 20 18.44 38.03 9.73
CA PRO A 20 17.89 36.80 9.18
C PRO A 20 18.26 35.59 10.04
N LEU A 21 17.24 34.83 10.43
CA LEU A 21 17.40 33.56 11.12
C LEU A 21 18.20 32.61 10.23
N LYS A 22 19.31 32.12 10.73
CA LYS A 22 20.08 31.03 10.13
C LYS A 22 19.15 29.82 10.04
N PRO A 23 19.10 29.13 8.89
CA PRO A 23 18.33 27.88 8.81
C PRO A 23 18.93 26.90 9.81
N ALA A 24 18.05 26.32 10.64
CA ALA A 24 18.41 25.23 11.54
C ALA A 24 18.92 24.07 10.71
N GLU A 25 20.10 23.56 11.03
CA GLU A 25 20.61 22.31 10.52
C GLU A 25 19.60 21.21 10.90
N PRO A 26 19.25 20.27 9.98
CA PRO A 26 18.39 19.15 10.33
C PRO A 26 19.09 18.34 11.42
N ALA A 27 18.41 18.22 12.55
CA ALA A 27 18.83 17.32 13.63
C ALA A 27 19.02 15.93 13.04
N GLU A 28 20.22 15.39 13.14
CA GLU A 28 20.51 13.99 12.87
C GLU A 28 19.60 13.15 13.76
N LEU A 29 18.57 12.54 13.15
CA LEU A 29 17.74 11.55 13.78
C LEU A 29 18.60 10.30 14.00
N ASN A 30 19.10 10.19 15.22
CA ASN A 30 19.85 9.04 15.71
C ASN A 30 19.07 7.76 15.52
N GLY A 31 19.68 6.86 14.78
CA GLY A 31 19.61 5.41 14.92
C GLY A 31 18.40 4.75 14.27
N PRO A 32 18.64 3.93 13.24
CA PRO A 32 17.60 3.04 12.73
C PRO A 32 17.26 2.05 13.82
N ALA A 33 15.97 2.02 14.22
CA ALA A 33 15.42 0.77 14.73
C ALA A 33 15.81 -0.29 13.68
N ALA A 34 16.52 -1.32 14.11
CA ALA A 34 17.02 -2.36 13.24
C ALA A 34 15.84 -2.89 12.41
N LEU A 35 15.78 -2.44 11.15
CA LEU A 35 15.10 -3.20 10.14
C LEU A 35 15.67 -4.60 10.24
N ALA A 36 14.83 -5.62 10.32
CA ALA A 36 15.28 -6.96 10.03
C ALA A 36 16.18 -6.84 8.80
N GLY A 37 17.46 -7.14 8.98
CA GLY A 37 18.47 -6.91 7.93
C GLY A 37 17.97 -7.51 6.62
N PRO A 38 18.51 -7.13 5.46
CA PRO A 38 18.06 -7.65 4.18
C PRO A 38 17.91 -9.16 4.33
N ALA A 39 16.67 -9.65 4.12
CA ALA A 39 16.34 -11.04 4.35
C ALA A 39 17.37 -11.88 3.61
N GLN A 40 18.00 -12.80 4.33
CA GLN A 40 19.07 -13.62 3.77
C GLN A 40 18.54 -14.34 2.51
N PRO A 41 19.34 -14.51 1.45
CA PRO A 41 18.87 -15.15 0.20
C PRO A 41 18.33 -16.57 0.39
N THR A 42 18.41 -17.11 1.59
CA THR A 42 17.92 -18.44 2.00
C THR A 42 16.63 -18.43 2.82
N ASP A 43 15.98 -17.27 3.05
CA ASP A 43 14.71 -17.23 3.75
C ASP A 43 13.61 -17.90 2.90
N PRO A 44 13.08 -19.07 3.31
CA PRO A 44 12.11 -19.82 2.53
C PRO A 44 10.78 -19.07 2.36
N VAL A 45 10.43 -18.21 3.31
CA VAL A 45 9.21 -17.41 3.24
C VAL A 45 9.37 -16.35 2.15
N LEU A 46 10.50 -15.63 2.16
CA LEU A 46 10.77 -14.64 1.14
C LEU A 46 10.89 -15.26 -0.25
N ALA A 47 11.49 -16.46 -0.36
CA ALA A 47 11.59 -17.19 -1.62
C ALA A 47 10.20 -17.56 -2.16
N ALA A 48 9.30 -18.04 -1.31
CA ALA A 48 7.91 -18.36 -1.69
C ALA A 48 7.14 -17.12 -2.16
N GLU A 49 7.31 -15.98 -1.48
CA GLU A 49 6.64 -14.74 -1.87
C GLU A 49 7.21 -14.16 -3.19
N ARG A 50 8.50 -14.34 -3.45
CA ARG A 50 9.11 -13.98 -4.75
C ARG A 50 8.58 -14.85 -5.88
N GLU A 51 8.42 -16.14 -5.65
CA GLU A 51 7.80 -17.05 -6.62
C GLU A 51 6.35 -16.64 -6.90
N HIS A 52 5.58 -16.32 -5.86
CA HIS A 52 4.22 -15.81 -6.02
C HIS A 52 4.20 -14.49 -6.83
N LEU A 53 5.15 -13.59 -6.60
CA LEU A 53 5.29 -12.36 -7.39
C LEU A 53 5.54 -12.66 -8.86
N HIS A 54 6.44 -13.60 -9.16
CA HIS A 54 6.76 -14.01 -10.53
C HIS A 54 5.51 -14.59 -11.23
N GLN A 55 4.81 -15.51 -10.58
CA GLN A 55 3.57 -16.09 -11.10
C GLN A 55 2.48 -15.03 -11.30
N SER A 56 2.33 -14.08 -10.37
CA SER A 56 1.36 -13.00 -10.48
C SER A 56 1.64 -12.10 -11.69
N ARG A 57 2.91 -11.79 -11.99
CA ARG A 57 3.31 -11.02 -13.18
C ARG A 57 3.01 -11.79 -14.47
N GLU A 58 3.23 -13.10 -14.46
CA GLU A 58 2.90 -13.95 -15.62
C GLU A 58 1.39 -13.97 -15.89
N TYR A 59 0.55 -14.12 -14.85
CA TYR A 59 -0.90 -14.03 -15.01
C TYR A 59 -1.36 -12.65 -15.47
N LEU A 60 -0.78 -11.58 -14.97
CA LEU A 60 -1.07 -10.24 -15.44
C LEU A 60 -0.77 -10.07 -16.94
N ARG A 61 0.36 -10.65 -17.40
CA ARG A 61 0.73 -10.67 -18.82
C ARG A 61 -0.31 -11.44 -19.66
N LEU A 62 -0.71 -12.62 -19.20
CA LEU A 62 -1.74 -13.43 -19.86
C LEU A 62 -3.09 -12.70 -19.93
N MET A 63 -3.55 -12.09 -18.85
CA MET A 63 -4.76 -11.26 -18.84
C MET A 63 -4.69 -10.14 -19.87
N ARG A 64 -3.52 -9.50 -20.02
CA ARG A 64 -3.30 -8.46 -21.04
C ARG A 64 -3.38 -9.02 -22.45
N GLU A 65 -2.77 -10.16 -22.70
CA GLU A 65 -2.82 -10.85 -23.99
C GLU A 65 -4.25 -11.25 -24.36
N ASP A 66 -5.01 -11.77 -23.40
CA ASP A 66 -6.41 -12.13 -23.58
C ASP A 66 -7.23 -10.91 -24.04
N VAL A 67 -7.07 -9.76 -23.37
CA VAL A 67 -7.75 -8.51 -23.76
C VAL A 67 -7.36 -8.08 -25.17
N LEU A 68 -6.06 -8.15 -25.52
CA LEU A 68 -5.58 -7.77 -26.86
C LEU A 68 -6.06 -8.72 -27.98
N SER A 69 -6.38 -9.97 -27.62
CA SER A 69 -6.90 -10.97 -28.56
C SER A 69 -8.39 -10.83 -28.85
N LEU A 70 -9.13 -10.05 -28.04
CA LEU A 70 -10.55 -9.86 -28.22
C LEU A 70 -10.88 -9.14 -29.52
N PRO A 71 -11.79 -9.68 -30.36
CA PRO A 71 -12.20 -9.02 -31.59
C PRO A 71 -13.07 -7.80 -31.28
N ALA A 72 -12.76 -6.68 -31.91
CA ALA A 72 -13.61 -5.49 -31.84
C ALA A 72 -14.77 -5.63 -32.84
N LEU A 73 -15.86 -6.24 -32.41
CA LEU A 73 -17.07 -6.44 -33.21
C LEU A 73 -18.14 -5.42 -32.80
N GLY A 74 -18.73 -4.73 -33.76
CA GLY A 74 -19.79 -3.74 -33.53
C GLY A 74 -20.73 -3.61 -34.72
N ALA A 75 -21.89 -3.00 -34.49
CA ALA A 75 -22.93 -2.82 -35.54
C ALA A 75 -22.54 -1.81 -36.60
N ASP A 76 -21.65 -0.87 -36.27
CA ASP A 76 -21.18 0.20 -37.16
C ASP A 76 -19.72 0.54 -36.87
N ARG A 77 -19.12 1.34 -37.78
CA ARG A 77 -17.72 1.72 -37.69
C ARG A 77 -17.38 2.52 -36.43
N VAL A 78 -18.28 3.35 -35.92
CA VAL A 78 -18.06 4.19 -34.77
C VAL A 78 -18.00 3.31 -33.51
N SER A 79 -18.94 2.38 -33.35
CA SER A 79 -18.97 1.40 -32.27
C SER A 79 -17.70 0.53 -32.25
N ILE A 80 -17.20 0.13 -33.44
CA ILE A 80 -15.96 -0.66 -33.55
C ILE A 80 -14.76 0.16 -33.06
N GLU A 81 -14.64 1.45 -33.44
CA GLU A 81 -13.53 2.30 -33.00
C GLU A 81 -13.59 2.57 -31.48
N TYR A 82 -14.77 2.79 -30.91
CA TYR A 82 -14.92 2.89 -29.46
C TYR A 82 -14.49 1.62 -28.74
N LEU A 83 -14.89 0.46 -29.23
CA LEU A 83 -14.52 -0.82 -28.62
C LEU A 83 -13.01 -1.06 -28.73
N LYS A 84 -12.37 -0.74 -29.84
CA LYS A 84 -10.91 -0.81 -29.97
C LYS A 84 -10.21 0.07 -28.97
N ALA A 85 -10.67 1.31 -28.78
CA ALA A 85 -10.10 2.24 -27.82
C ALA A 85 -10.27 1.70 -26.38
N ASP A 86 -11.43 1.15 -26.02
CA ASP A 86 -11.69 0.56 -24.71
C ASP A 86 -10.78 -0.65 -24.44
N LEU A 87 -10.68 -1.58 -25.40
CA LEU A 87 -9.77 -2.73 -25.30
C LEU A 87 -8.32 -2.31 -25.16
N TYR A 88 -7.89 -1.28 -25.90
CA TYR A 88 -6.55 -0.73 -25.76
C TYR A 88 -6.31 -0.17 -24.36
N HIS A 89 -7.24 0.63 -23.83
CA HIS A 89 -7.13 1.18 -22.48
C HIS A 89 -7.11 0.09 -21.39
N ARG A 90 -7.92 -0.96 -21.55
CA ARG A 90 -7.90 -2.12 -20.65
C ARG A 90 -6.55 -2.84 -20.71
N ALA A 91 -6.01 -3.07 -21.89
CA ALA A 91 -4.70 -3.70 -22.06
C ALA A 91 -3.57 -2.83 -21.46
N GLU A 92 -3.63 -1.49 -21.61
CA GLU A 92 -2.67 -0.59 -20.97
C GLU A 92 -2.79 -0.59 -19.44
N ALA A 93 -3.99 -0.69 -18.89
CA ALA A 93 -4.19 -0.84 -17.45
C ALA A 93 -3.61 -2.15 -16.90
N LEU A 94 -3.48 -3.19 -17.74
CA LEU A 94 -2.87 -4.47 -17.41
C LEU A 94 -1.36 -4.53 -17.73
N ARG A 95 -0.76 -3.45 -18.23
CA ARG A 95 0.67 -3.44 -18.52
C ARG A 95 1.48 -3.61 -17.23
N ASP A 96 2.38 -4.59 -17.21
CA ASP A 96 3.31 -4.75 -16.10
C ASP A 96 4.29 -3.56 -16.04
N ILE A 97 4.58 -3.13 -14.81
CA ILE A 97 5.56 -2.08 -14.52
C ILE A 97 6.61 -2.74 -13.63
N PRO A 98 7.75 -3.17 -14.19
CA PRO A 98 8.74 -3.98 -13.46
C PRO A 98 9.19 -3.36 -12.14
N ASP A 99 9.38 -2.05 -12.09
CA ASP A 99 9.86 -1.31 -10.92
C ASP A 99 8.77 -1.03 -9.87
N ALA A 100 7.50 -1.34 -10.19
CA ALA A 100 6.40 -1.14 -9.27
C ALA A 100 5.97 -2.47 -8.61
N PRO A 101 5.66 -2.47 -7.30
CA PRO A 101 5.08 -3.63 -6.63
C PRO A 101 3.73 -4.00 -7.25
N LEU A 102 3.53 -5.28 -7.55
CA LEU A 102 2.23 -5.77 -8.00
C LEU A 102 1.27 -5.95 -6.83
N PHE A 103 1.80 -6.38 -5.67
CA PHE A 103 1.10 -6.42 -4.39
C PHE A 103 1.99 -5.81 -3.30
N PHE A 104 1.42 -5.42 -2.18
CA PHE A 104 2.14 -4.79 -1.07
C PHE A 104 1.81 -5.43 0.28
N GLY A 105 0.85 -6.34 0.32
CA GLY A 105 0.47 -7.04 1.53
C GLY A 105 -0.17 -8.39 1.27
N ARG A 106 -0.29 -9.18 2.35
CA ARG A 106 -1.02 -10.43 2.41
C ARG A 106 -1.85 -10.49 3.68
N LEU A 107 -3.04 -11.01 3.56
CA LEU A 107 -3.95 -11.32 4.67
C LEU A 107 -4.10 -12.83 4.78
N ASP A 108 -3.87 -13.36 5.95
CA ASP A 108 -4.14 -14.75 6.31
C ASP A 108 -5.35 -14.74 7.26
N TYR A 109 -6.48 -15.25 6.79
CA TYR A 109 -7.72 -15.33 7.55
C TYR A 109 -7.81 -16.64 8.35
N ALA A 110 -8.53 -16.61 9.47
CA ALA A 110 -8.83 -17.82 10.22
C ALA A 110 -9.72 -18.77 9.39
N ALA A 111 -9.57 -20.06 9.59
CA ALA A 111 -10.50 -21.05 9.03
C ALA A 111 -11.93 -20.77 9.50
N GLY A 112 -12.90 -20.84 8.57
CA GLY A 112 -14.30 -20.53 8.85
C GLY A 112 -14.64 -19.04 8.94
N SER A 113 -13.74 -18.14 8.50
CA SER A 113 -14.08 -16.73 8.29
C SER A 113 -15.11 -16.58 7.19
N VAL A 114 -15.79 -15.43 7.12
CA VAL A 114 -16.78 -15.12 6.06
C VAL A 114 -16.19 -15.12 4.64
N TRP A 115 -14.85 -15.14 4.54
CA TRP A 115 -14.11 -15.15 3.29
C TRP A 115 -13.58 -16.54 2.92
N SER A 116 -13.77 -17.55 3.80
CA SER A 116 -13.38 -18.93 3.52
C SER A 116 -14.46 -19.60 2.69
N ASP A 117 -14.10 -20.19 1.56
CA ASP A 117 -15.00 -21.08 0.84
C ASP A 117 -15.20 -22.35 1.67
N GLU A 118 -16.45 -22.67 2.01
CA GLU A 118 -16.80 -23.88 2.80
C GLU A 118 -16.33 -25.18 2.11
N ALA A 119 -16.11 -25.14 0.80
CA ALA A 119 -15.69 -26.29 0.00
C ALA A 119 -14.19 -26.61 0.09
N GLU A 120 -13.34 -25.64 0.45
CA GLU A 120 -11.88 -25.79 0.57
C GLU A 120 -11.39 -25.64 2.01
N ALA A 121 -12.27 -25.71 3.00
CA ALA A 121 -11.92 -25.58 4.42
C ALA A 121 -10.97 -26.70 4.86
N GLY A 122 -9.74 -26.59 4.39
CA GLY A 122 -8.57 -27.17 5.05
C GLY A 122 -8.36 -26.48 6.40
N THR A 123 -7.55 -27.06 7.27
CA THR A 123 -7.17 -26.49 8.57
C THR A 123 -6.47 -25.13 8.49
N ASP A 124 -6.05 -24.71 7.30
CA ASP A 124 -5.42 -23.42 7.01
C ASP A 124 -6.46 -22.48 6.39
N GLY A 125 -6.68 -21.32 7.00
CA GLY A 125 -7.57 -20.29 6.47
C GLY A 125 -7.11 -19.72 5.12
N GLU A 126 -8.00 -18.93 4.50
CA GLU A 126 -7.74 -18.30 3.21
C GLU A 126 -6.60 -17.27 3.26
N ARG A 127 -5.83 -17.20 2.18
CA ARG A 127 -4.71 -16.25 2.00
C ARG A 127 -4.95 -15.38 0.79
N PHE A 128 -4.89 -14.06 0.99
CA PHE A 128 -5.12 -13.10 -0.08
C PHE A 128 -3.95 -12.11 -0.18
N HIS A 129 -3.29 -12.08 -1.33
CA HIS A 129 -2.34 -11.02 -1.65
C HIS A 129 -3.09 -9.76 -2.09
N ILE A 130 -2.73 -8.63 -1.49
CA ILE A 130 -3.41 -7.35 -1.71
C ILE A 130 -2.51 -6.44 -2.54
N GLY A 131 -3.06 -5.96 -3.64
CA GLY A 131 -2.36 -5.09 -4.57
C GLY A 131 -3.22 -3.93 -5.08
N ARG A 132 -2.68 -3.18 -6.02
CA ARG A 132 -3.40 -2.06 -6.63
C ARG A 132 -4.26 -2.49 -7.82
N ARG A 133 -4.10 -3.72 -8.28
CA ARG A 133 -4.82 -4.31 -9.42
C ARG A 133 -5.24 -5.72 -9.07
N HIS A 134 -6.39 -6.10 -9.57
CA HIS A 134 -6.82 -7.48 -9.50
C HIS A 134 -6.08 -8.31 -10.55
N VAL A 135 -5.55 -9.45 -10.14
CA VAL A 135 -4.93 -10.45 -11.01
C VAL A 135 -5.57 -11.79 -10.70
N HIS A 136 -5.97 -12.52 -11.72
CA HIS A 136 -6.54 -13.86 -11.61
C HIS A 136 -5.81 -14.84 -12.52
N ASP A 137 -5.91 -16.12 -12.20
CA ASP A 137 -5.45 -17.20 -13.08
C ASP A 137 -6.44 -17.44 -14.24
N ARG A 138 -6.15 -18.44 -15.09
CA ARG A 138 -7.02 -18.81 -16.20
C ARG A 138 -8.37 -19.40 -15.75
N GLY A 139 -8.47 -19.89 -14.53
CA GLY A 139 -9.70 -20.39 -13.91
C GLY A 139 -10.57 -19.29 -13.29
N GLY A 140 -10.06 -18.06 -13.24
CA GLY A 140 -10.72 -16.94 -12.57
C GLY A 140 -10.44 -16.85 -11.08
N HIS A 141 -9.56 -17.71 -10.52
CA HIS A 141 -9.21 -17.64 -9.12
C HIS A 141 -8.33 -16.41 -8.86
N PRO A 142 -8.59 -15.65 -7.79
CA PRO A 142 -7.83 -14.45 -7.48
C PRO A 142 -6.39 -14.79 -7.04
N ILE A 143 -5.40 -14.22 -7.72
CA ILE A 143 -3.98 -14.33 -7.38
C ILE A 143 -3.52 -13.08 -6.62
N VAL A 144 -3.99 -11.90 -7.06
CA VAL A 144 -3.84 -10.63 -6.35
C VAL A 144 -5.19 -9.94 -6.33
N ILE A 145 -5.61 -9.50 -5.16
CA ILE A 145 -6.88 -8.81 -4.97
C ILE A 145 -6.65 -7.30 -4.93
N ASP A 146 -7.53 -6.55 -5.60
CA ASP A 146 -7.51 -5.08 -5.54
C ASP A 146 -7.78 -4.61 -4.10
N TRP A 147 -7.00 -3.65 -3.63
CA TRP A 147 -7.09 -3.10 -2.28
C TRP A 147 -8.47 -2.50 -1.94
N ARG A 148 -9.29 -2.18 -2.94
CA ARG A 148 -10.66 -1.65 -2.76
C ARG A 148 -11.68 -2.75 -2.52
N ALA A 149 -11.34 -4.01 -2.76
CA ALA A 149 -12.25 -5.13 -2.53
C ALA A 149 -12.62 -5.23 -1.03
N PRO A 150 -13.84 -5.66 -0.70
CA PRO A 150 -14.28 -5.79 0.69
C PRO A 150 -13.34 -6.61 1.56
N VAL A 151 -12.80 -7.72 1.04
CA VAL A 151 -11.85 -8.59 1.74
C VAL A 151 -10.55 -7.85 2.11
N SER A 152 -10.10 -6.90 1.29
CA SER A 152 -8.88 -6.13 1.54
C SER A 152 -9.04 -5.12 2.69
N ARG A 153 -10.25 -4.87 3.16
CA ARG A 153 -10.55 -3.87 4.21
C ARG A 153 -9.82 -4.15 5.52
N ALA A 154 -9.66 -5.42 5.87
CA ALA A 154 -8.94 -5.83 7.07
C ALA A 154 -7.46 -5.44 7.03
N PHE A 155 -6.85 -5.28 5.85
CA PHE A 155 -5.47 -4.82 5.73
C PHE A 155 -5.24 -3.45 6.38
N TYR A 156 -6.23 -2.57 6.34
CA TYR A 156 -6.15 -1.20 6.85
C TYR A 156 -6.83 -1.02 8.21
N ARG A 157 -7.79 -1.88 8.56
CA ARG A 157 -8.66 -1.68 9.72
C ARG A 157 -8.46 -2.65 10.85
N ALA A 158 -7.95 -3.86 10.57
CA ALA A 158 -7.71 -4.82 11.61
C ALA A 158 -6.72 -4.29 12.66
N SER A 159 -7.02 -4.55 13.91
CA SER A 159 -6.21 -4.19 15.08
C SER A 159 -6.19 -5.34 16.08
N GLN A 160 -5.33 -5.29 17.08
CA GLN A 160 -5.31 -6.31 18.13
C GLN A 160 -6.63 -6.39 18.93
N SER A 161 -7.39 -5.29 19.00
CA SER A 161 -8.70 -5.25 19.65
C SER A 161 -9.85 -5.70 18.73
N ASP A 162 -9.68 -5.60 17.42
CA ASP A 162 -10.62 -6.05 16.39
C ASP A 162 -9.85 -6.66 15.23
N PRO A 163 -9.49 -7.94 15.30
CA PRO A 163 -8.70 -8.61 14.30
C PRO A 163 -9.44 -8.84 12.98
N MET A 164 -10.74 -8.70 12.91
CA MET A 164 -11.55 -8.91 11.70
C MET A 164 -11.31 -10.30 11.06
N ASP A 165 -11.24 -11.34 11.86
CA ASP A 165 -10.95 -12.73 11.51
C ASP A 165 -9.54 -12.98 10.93
N LEU A 166 -8.62 -12.02 11.02
CA LEU A 166 -7.24 -12.23 10.61
C LEU A 166 -6.46 -13.03 11.66
N VAL A 167 -5.64 -13.94 11.18
CA VAL A 167 -4.57 -14.60 11.94
C VAL A 167 -3.26 -13.83 11.77
N ARG A 168 -3.02 -13.36 10.52
CA ARG A 168 -1.78 -12.63 10.19
C ARG A 168 -2.03 -11.59 9.12
N ARG A 169 -1.37 -10.44 9.27
CA ARG A 169 -1.20 -9.43 8.24
C ARG A 169 0.28 -9.31 7.91
N ARG A 170 0.66 -9.58 6.65
CA ARG A 170 2.02 -9.42 6.14
C ARG A 170 2.11 -8.19 5.28
N ARG A 171 3.12 -7.36 5.52
CA ARG A 171 3.48 -6.21 4.69
C ARG A 171 4.78 -6.53 3.96
N PHE A 172 4.89 -6.06 2.72
CA PHE A 172 6.05 -6.34 1.88
C PHE A 172 6.84 -5.08 1.59
N GLY A 173 8.18 -5.20 1.66
CA GLY A 173 9.13 -4.19 1.23
C GLY A 173 9.70 -4.51 -0.14
N PHE A 174 9.77 -3.49 -1.01
CA PHE A 174 10.27 -3.61 -2.36
C PHE A 174 11.36 -2.59 -2.64
N SER A 175 12.34 -2.99 -3.45
CA SER A 175 13.36 -2.10 -4.00
C SER A 175 13.54 -2.40 -5.49
N GLY A 176 13.33 -1.39 -6.36
CA GLY A 176 13.43 -1.57 -7.82
C GLY A 176 12.50 -2.68 -8.38
N GLY A 177 11.32 -2.85 -7.77
CA GLY A 177 10.36 -3.89 -8.17
C GLY A 177 10.63 -5.28 -7.62
N GLU A 178 11.78 -5.48 -6.96
CA GLU A 178 12.15 -6.73 -6.31
C GLU A 178 11.65 -6.77 -4.87
N LEU A 179 11.10 -7.92 -4.46
CA LEU A 179 10.68 -8.16 -3.08
C LEU A 179 11.91 -8.38 -2.20
N THR A 180 12.17 -7.46 -1.27
CA THR A 180 13.39 -7.44 -0.45
C THR A 180 13.16 -7.79 1.00
N ALA A 181 11.96 -7.52 1.54
CA ALA A 181 11.64 -7.71 2.95
C ALA A 181 10.16 -8.00 3.16
N TYR A 182 9.82 -8.50 4.32
CA TYR A 182 8.44 -8.58 4.80
C TYR A 182 8.38 -8.31 6.31
N GLU A 183 7.21 -7.94 6.78
CA GLU A 183 6.89 -7.72 8.19
C GLU A 183 5.56 -8.39 8.52
N ASP A 184 5.56 -9.27 9.50
CA ASP A 184 4.37 -9.99 9.97
C ASP A 184 3.79 -9.35 11.22
N GLU A 185 2.49 -9.17 11.23
CA GLU A 185 1.68 -8.81 12.38
C GLU A 185 0.69 -9.93 12.65
N GLU A 186 0.88 -10.61 13.79
CA GLU A 186 0.02 -11.71 14.23
C GLU A 186 -1.17 -11.17 15.04
N PHE A 187 -2.34 -11.77 14.84
CA PHE A 187 -3.57 -11.49 15.58
C PHE A 187 -3.98 -12.71 16.42
N GLY A 188 -4.58 -12.47 17.58
CA GLY A 188 -5.06 -13.55 18.47
C GLY A 188 -4.02 -14.13 19.43
N GLY A 189 -2.78 -13.61 19.44
CA GLY A 189 -1.78 -13.89 20.48
C GLY A 189 -1.89 -12.93 21.67
N ALA A 190 -1.16 -13.19 22.75
CA ALA A 190 -1.03 -12.24 23.85
C ALA A 190 -0.51 -10.90 23.28
N ALA A 191 -1.24 -9.81 23.54
CA ALA A 191 -0.97 -8.50 22.96
C ALA A 191 0.52 -8.12 23.07
N PRO A 192 1.21 -7.78 22.00
CA PRO A 192 2.52 -7.18 22.09
C PRO A 192 2.40 -5.84 22.83
N ALA A 193 3.39 -5.55 23.67
CA ALA A 193 3.44 -4.35 24.49
C ALA A 193 3.18 -3.08 23.67
N ALA A 194 2.37 -2.18 24.20
CA ALA A 194 1.93 -0.93 23.61
C ALA A 194 3.06 -0.18 22.88
N GLY A 195 2.87 0.09 21.60
CA GLY A 195 3.78 0.88 20.78
C GLY A 195 3.89 0.36 19.34
N GLN A 196 2.77 0.16 18.67
CA GLN A 196 2.81 -0.07 17.23
C GLN A 196 3.20 1.24 16.54
N ALA A 197 4.52 1.42 16.35
CA ALA A 197 5.00 2.39 15.37
C ALA A 197 4.36 2.02 14.02
N THR A 198 3.74 2.99 13.37
CA THR A 198 3.24 2.84 11.99
C THR A 198 4.35 2.19 11.17
N SER A 199 4.07 1.02 10.58
CA SER A 199 5.08 0.27 9.86
C SER A 199 5.75 1.17 8.83
N ARG A 200 7.08 1.22 8.86
CA ARG A 200 7.88 2.00 7.91
C ARG A 200 7.60 1.56 6.45
N ILE A 201 7.42 0.26 6.25
CA ILE A 201 7.04 -0.29 4.93
C ILE A 201 5.70 0.27 4.47
N MET A 202 4.73 0.41 5.38
CA MET A 202 3.42 0.99 5.04
C MET A 202 3.52 2.49 4.73
N LEU A 203 4.33 3.23 5.46
CA LEU A 203 4.58 4.66 5.17
C LEU A 203 5.23 4.83 3.81
N GLU A 204 6.27 4.07 3.49
CA GLU A 204 6.94 4.10 2.19
C GLU A 204 5.97 3.76 1.04
N GLU A 205 5.04 2.81 1.24
CA GLU A 205 4.04 2.46 0.23
C GLU A 205 2.96 3.55 0.07
N ILE A 206 2.56 4.21 1.16
CA ILE A 206 1.62 5.33 1.12
C ILE A 206 2.25 6.55 0.43
N GLU A 207 3.52 6.82 0.68
CA GLU A 207 4.28 7.95 0.11
C GLU A 207 4.70 7.71 -1.33
N ARG A 208 4.67 6.46 -1.81
CA ARG A 208 5.06 6.12 -3.16
C ARG A 208 4.26 6.93 -4.19
N PRO A 209 4.90 7.60 -5.15
CA PRO A 209 4.21 8.37 -6.18
C PRO A 209 3.21 7.50 -6.93
N ARG A 210 1.94 7.89 -6.90
CA ARG A 210 0.87 7.19 -7.60
C ARG A 210 0.93 7.55 -9.07
N SER A 211 1.24 6.59 -9.93
CA SER A 211 1.13 6.72 -11.37
C SER A 211 -0.29 6.32 -11.79
N GLY A 212 -1.08 7.25 -12.34
CA GLY A 212 -2.41 6.94 -12.85
C GLY A 212 -3.45 8.02 -12.55
N PRO A 213 -4.70 7.89 -13.06
CA PRO A 213 -5.75 8.90 -12.99
C PRO A 213 -6.22 9.28 -11.56
N MET A 214 -5.80 8.56 -10.53
CA MET A 214 -6.07 8.91 -9.13
C MET A 214 -5.25 10.09 -8.60
N ARG A 215 -4.24 10.56 -9.34
CA ARG A 215 -3.42 11.70 -8.94
C ARG A 215 -4.23 13.00 -8.86
N ASP A 216 -5.22 13.13 -9.72
CA ASP A 216 -6.00 14.36 -9.86
C ASP A 216 -7.13 14.48 -8.81
N ILE A 217 -7.59 13.36 -8.24
CA ILE A 217 -8.67 13.36 -7.24
C ILE A 217 -8.19 13.82 -5.86
N VAL A 218 -6.94 13.52 -5.50
CA VAL A 218 -6.38 13.89 -4.17
C VAL A 218 -5.88 15.33 -4.14
N ALA A 219 -5.60 15.94 -5.29
CA ALA A 219 -5.20 17.35 -5.38
C ALA A 219 -6.39 18.33 -5.25
N THR A 220 -7.63 17.82 -5.23
CA THR A 220 -8.86 18.63 -5.23
C THR A 220 -9.59 18.61 -3.87
N ILE A 221 -9.10 17.86 -2.88
CA ILE A 221 -9.62 17.83 -1.51
C ILE A 221 -8.64 18.52 -0.56
#